data_56ffad7979516bb2eb71fa8ea4ada548
#
_entry.id   56ffad7979516bb2eb71fa8ea4ada548
#
_cell.length_a   1.000
_cell.length_b   1.000
_cell.length_c   1.000
_cell.angle_alpha   90.00
_cell.angle_beta   90.00
_cell.angle_gamma   90.00
#
_symmetry.space_group_name_H-M   'P 1'
#
loop_
_entity.id
_entity.type
_entity.pdbx_description
1 polymer ?
#
loop_
_entity_poly.entity_id
_entity_poly.type
_entity_poly.pdbx_seq_one_letter_code
_entity_poly.pdbx_strand_id
1 'polypeptide(L)'
;MKTSVVIANFNSEKYIEQCINSLKSQTYKDLEIIFFDDNSSDNSLDKIKKFSNIKVIENKKQTKYGSINQLNAFKESIDQSTGELICFLDSDDYFHEKKLETVVNYFKKNDKTKILFDLPINVYENSNYIEKGNNNFFKTYWPFIHPTSCITIKKKVFDELFAAISSKDFTDIWMDLRICLYAQYVLKNFDRVNENLTYYRRTENNVSSKFKKYSKNWWRRRSQAHQYFHSFCKNNNIKFEKNLDYLLTKFICLLI
;
A
#
# COMPACT_ATOMS: atom_id res chain seq x y z
N MET A 1 14.71 -15.22 -8.20
CA MET A 1 13.32 -14.69 -8.30
C MET A 1 13.41 -13.22 -8.62
N LYS A 2 13.24 -12.87 -9.88
CA LYS A 2 13.26 -11.45 -10.26
C LYS A 2 12.18 -10.68 -9.52
N THR A 3 12.51 -9.50 -9.00
CA THR A 3 11.60 -8.65 -8.23
C THR A 3 11.35 -7.35 -8.97
N SER A 4 10.08 -6.99 -9.15
CA SER A 4 9.69 -5.68 -9.68
C SER A 4 9.29 -4.78 -8.50
N VAL A 5 9.96 -3.66 -8.34
CA VAL A 5 9.54 -2.60 -7.43
C VAL A 5 8.70 -1.62 -8.22
N VAL A 6 7.43 -1.52 -7.87
CA VAL A 6 6.46 -0.63 -8.53
C VAL A 6 6.24 0.59 -7.66
N ILE A 7 6.52 1.78 -8.20
CA ILE A 7 6.48 3.05 -7.48
C ILE A 7 5.32 3.88 -8.00
N ALA A 8 4.39 4.28 -7.12
CA ALA A 8 3.36 5.26 -7.43
C ALA A 8 3.82 6.65 -6.97
N ASN A 9 3.86 7.60 -7.90
CA ASN A 9 4.30 8.97 -7.65
C ASN A 9 3.25 10.00 -7.98
N PHE A 10 3.09 10.96 -7.06
CA PHE A 10 2.39 12.22 -7.31
C PHE A 10 2.99 13.32 -6.42
N ASN A 11 3.63 14.30 -7.05
CA ASN A 11 4.20 15.49 -6.37
C ASN A 11 5.11 15.15 -5.17
N SER A 12 6.11 14.27 -5.38
CA SER A 12 7.05 13.83 -4.33
C SER A 12 8.49 14.30 -4.58
N GLU A 13 8.69 15.43 -5.26
CA GLU A 13 10.00 15.99 -5.59
C GLU A 13 11.00 15.96 -4.42
N LYS A 14 10.53 16.25 -3.21
CA LYS A 14 11.34 16.29 -1.99
C LYS A 14 11.93 14.93 -1.61
N TYR A 15 11.27 13.83 -1.97
CA TYR A 15 11.54 12.49 -1.43
C TYR A 15 12.08 11.51 -2.45
N ILE A 16 11.86 11.77 -3.74
CA ILE A 16 12.12 10.81 -4.83
C ILE A 16 13.57 10.34 -4.89
N GLU A 17 14.54 11.22 -4.62
CA GLU A 17 15.96 10.84 -4.65
C GLU A 17 16.31 9.83 -3.55
N GLN A 18 15.78 10.00 -2.34
CA GLN A 18 15.98 9.05 -1.25
C GLN A 18 15.28 7.73 -1.54
N CYS A 19 14.06 7.77 -2.07
CA CYS A 19 13.32 6.60 -2.53
C CYS A 19 14.17 5.76 -3.50
N ILE A 20 14.64 6.35 -4.59
CA ILE A 20 15.42 5.65 -5.62
C ILE A 20 16.79 5.20 -5.12
N ASN A 21 17.48 6.01 -4.34
CA ASN A 21 18.77 5.62 -3.76
C ASN A 21 18.64 4.40 -2.83
N SER A 22 17.53 4.27 -2.11
CA SER A 22 17.25 3.09 -1.30
C SER A 22 17.11 1.80 -2.11
N LEU A 23 16.66 1.88 -3.35
CA LEU A 23 16.58 0.75 -4.26
C LEU A 23 17.93 0.42 -4.88
N LYS A 24 18.74 1.42 -5.20
CA LYS A 24 20.13 1.20 -5.69
C LYS A 24 21.02 0.55 -4.63
N SER A 25 20.80 0.87 -3.35
CA SER A 25 21.55 0.31 -2.23
C SER A 25 21.10 -1.10 -1.80
N GLN A 26 20.02 -1.66 -2.39
CA GLN A 26 19.59 -3.01 -2.04
C GLN A 26 20.71 -4.03 -2.22
N THR A 27 20.85 -4.94 -1.23
CA THR A 27 21.81 -6.07 -1.30
C THR A 27 21.41 -7.06 -2.41
N TYR A 28 20.11 -7.23 -2.65
CA TYR A 28 19.58 -8.04 -3.74
C TYR A 28 19.58 -7.29 -5.06
N LYS A 29 20.19 -7.85 -6.12
CA LYS A 29 20.43 -7.14 -7.39
C LYS A 29 19.53 -7.55 -8.56
N ASP A 30 18.83 -8.70 -8.48
CA ASP A 30 17.90 -9.13 -9.54
C ASP A 30 16.55 -8.41 -9.40
N LEU A 31 16.57 -7.11 -9.63
CA LEU A 31 15.40 -6.23 -9.51
C LEU A 31 15.24 -5.35 -10.75
N GLU A 32 14.01 -4.98 -11.04
CA GLU A 32 13.65 -3.89 -11.93
C GLU A 32 12.84 -2.84 -11.20
N ILE A 33 12.92 -1.59 -11.64
CA ILE A 33 12.20 -0.46 -11.06
C ILE A 33 11.24 0.07 -12.12
N ILE A 34 9.96 0.15 -11.75
CA ILE A 34 8.90 0.74 -12.58
C ILE A 34 8.32 1.91 -11.81
N PHE A 35 8.46 3.08 -12.37
CA PHE A 35 8.03 4.34 -11.80
C PHE A 35 6.83 4.87 -12.57
N PHE A 36 5.71 5.03 -11.88
CA PHE A 36 4.50 5.60 -12.45
C PHE A 36 4.31 7.02 -11.93
N ASP A 37 4.36 7.99 -12.83
CA ASP A 37 4.07 9.39 -12.51
C ASP A 37 2.60 9.70 -12.80
N ASP A 38 1.84 10.02 -11.76
CA ASP A 38 0.42 10.34 -11.86
C ASP A 38 0.19 11.82 -12.19
N ASN A 39 0.79 12.30 -13.31
CA ASN A 39 0.67 13.68 -13.78
C ASN A 39 1.13 14.70 -12.72
N SER A 40 2.33 14.51 -12.18
CA SER A 40 2.94 15.45 -11.23
C SER A 40 3.16 16.83 -11.84
N SER A 41 2.96 17.87 -11.04
CA SER A 41 3.19 19.27 -11.41
C SER A 41 4.49 19.86 -10.82
N ASP A 42 5.19 19.06 -9.98
CA ASP A 42 6.49 19.40 -9.42
C ASP A 42 7.64 18.83 -10.28
N ASN A 43 8.90 18.92 -9.81
CA ASN A 43 10.05 18.40 -10.54
C ASN A 43 10.31 16.89 -10.35
N SER A 44 9.34 16.11 -9.82
CA SER A 44 9.51 14.66 -9.59
C SER A 44 9.93 13.92 -10.86
N LEU A 45 9.25 14.21 -11.99
CA LEU A 45 9.50 13.56 -13.27
C LEU A 45 10.89 13.90 -13.84
N ASP A 46 11.32 15.16 -13.72
CA ASP A 46 12.64 15.57 -14.17
C ASP A 46 13.77 14.97 -13.32
N LYS A 47 13.52 14.80 -12.03
CA LYS A 47 14.47 14.12 -11.13
C LYS A 47 14.59 12.64 -11.47
N ILE A 48 13.49 11.94 -11.71
CA ILE A 48 13.52 10.50 -12.01
C ILE A 48 14.21 10.22 -13.36
N LYS A 49 14.04 11.07 -14.36
CA LYS A 49 14.68 10.93 -15.68
C LYS A 49 16.22 10.99 -15.63
N LYS A 50 16.80 11.50 -14.54
CA LYS A 50 18.26 11.49 -14.32
C LYS A 50 18.80 10.12 -13.88
N PHE A 51 17.95 9.20 -13.48
CA PHE A 51 18.35 7.87 -13.09
C PHE A 51 18.24 6.90 -14.26
N SER A 52 19.33 6.19 -14.55
CA SER A 52 19.35 5.11 -15.54
C SER A 52 18.64 3.86 -15.03
N ASN A 53 18.16 3.02 -15.96
CA ASN A 53 17.58 1.72 -15.66
C ASN A 53 16.26 1.75 -14.83
N ILE A 54 15.48 2.82 -14.97
CA ILE A 54 14.14 2.94 -14.43
C ILE A 54 13.16 3.02 -15.58
N LYS A 55 12.16 2.14 -15.59
CA LYS A 55 11.05 2.23 -16.52
C LYS A 55 10.07 3.27 -16.02
N VAL A 56 9.90 4.37 -16.74
CA VAL A 56 8.99 5.46 -16.40
C VAL A 56 7.70 5.33 -17.20
N ILE A 57 6.57 5.44 -16.51
CA ILE A 57 5.22 5.49 -17.08
C ILE A 57 4.61 6.84 -16.69
N GLU A 58 4.22 7.62 -17.66
CA GLU A 58 3.62 8.95 -17.45
C GLU A 58 2.11 8.88 -17.67
N ASN A 59 1.32 9.09 -16.60
CA ASN A 59 -0.13 9.19 -16.70
C ASN A 59 -0.55 10.59 -17.15
N LYS A 60 -1.40 10.65 -18.17
CA LYS A 60 -1.98 11.91 -18.66
C LYS A 60 -3.44 12.11 -18.25
N LYS A 61 -4.06 11.13 -17.59
CA LYS A 61 -5.49 11.13 -17.26
C LYS A 61 -5.71 10.82 -15.77
N GLN A 62 -5.37 11.81 -14.96
CA GLN A 62 -5.61 11.72 -13.52
C GLN A 62 -7.09 11.89 -13.18
N THR A 63 -7.61 11.12 -12.23
CA THR A 63 -8.91 11.36 -11.61
C THR A 63 -8.75 12.31 -10.41
N LYS A 64 -9.85 12.86 -9.93
CA LYS A 64 -9.83 13.68 -8.69
C LYS A 64 -9.64 12.85 -7.40
N TYR A 65 -9.57 11.53 -7.50
CA TYR A 65 -9.51 10.62 -6.37
C TYR A 65 -8.16 9.91 -6.29
N GLY A 66 -7.30 10.34 -5.36
CA GLY A 66 -5.95 9.78 -5.21
C GLY A 66 -5.90 8.27 -4.96
N SER A 67 -6.85 7.70 -4.22
CA SER A 67 -6.90 6.24 -4.01
C SER A 67 -7.19 5.45 -5.29
N ILE A 68 -7.99 6.01 -6.19
CA ILE A 68 -8.28 5.39 -7.50
C ILE A 68 -7.08 5.55 -8.42
N ASN A 69 -6.42 6.70 -8.37
CA ASN A 69 -5.19 6.92 -9.12
C ASN A 69 -4.08 5.96 -8.68
N GLN A 70 -3.92 5.73 -7.37
CA GLN A 70 -2.96 4.76 -6.84
C GLN A 70 -3.27 3.33 -7.33
N LEU A 71 -4.55 2.91 -7.33
CA LEU A 71 -4.96 1.62 -7.89
C LEU A 71 -4.58 1.48 -9.37
N ASN A 72 -4.86 2.52 -10.18
CA ASN A 72 -4.54 2.52 -11.60
C ASN A 72 -3.01 2.52 -11.81
N ALA A 73 -2.26 3.31 -11.03
CA ALA A 73 -0.81 3.37 -11.09
C ALA A 73 -0.17 1.99 -10.87
N PHE A 74 -0.58 1.29 -9.82
CA PHE A 74 -0.06 -0.05 -9.53
C PHE A 74 -0.51 -1.07 -10.57
N LYS A 75 -1.77 -1.02 -11.03
CA LYS A 75 -2.24 -1.94 -12.09
C LYS A 75 -1.39 -1.80 -13.34
N GLU A 76 -1.22 -0.59 -13.85
CA GLU A 76 -0.47 -0.33 -15.07
C GLU A 76 1.02 -0.68 -14.92
N SER A 77 1.61 -0.38 -13.76
CA SER A 77 2.99 -0.75 -13.45
C SER A 77 3.18 -2.27 -13.42
N ILE A 78 2.26 -2.99 -12.81
CA ILE A 78 2.35 -4.46 -12.69
C ILE A 78 2.12 -5.14 -14.04
N ASP A 79 1.22 -4.64 -14.87
CA ASP A 79 1.02 -5.14 -16.24
C ASP A 79 2.29 -5.06 -17.07
N GLN A 80 3.11 -4.02 -16.83
CA GLN A 80 4.37 -3.80 -17.52
C GLN A 80 5.60 -4.41 -16.81
N SER A 81 5.41 -5.08 -15.67
CA SER A 81 6.48 -5.73 -14.90
C SER A 81 6.82 -7.11 -15.44
N THR A 82 8.02 -7.59 -15.15
CA THR A 82 8.50 -8.91 -15.56
C THR A 82 8.93 -9.78 -14.37
N GLY A 83 8.97 -9.21 -13.15
CA GLY A 83 9.37 -9.93 -11.95
C GLY A 83 8.32 -10.94 -11.47
N GLU A 84 8.76 -11.97 -10.80
CA GLU A 84 7.91 -12.96 -10.13
C GLU A 84 7.29 -12.40 -8.84
N LEU A 85 8.00 -11.47 -8.19
CA LEU A 85 7.56 -10.76 -7.01
C LEU A 85 7.31 -9.29 -7.35
N ILE A 86 6.26 -8.73 -6.78
CA ILE A 86 5.92 -7.31 -6.85
C ILE A 86 6.05 -6.70 -5.46
N CYS A 87 6.97 -5.76 -5.30
CA CYS A 87 7.09 -4.93 -4.11
C CYS A 87 6.45 -3.57 -4.39
N PHE A 88 5.45 -3.19 -3.61
CA PHE A 88 4.84 -1.86 -3.71
C PHE A 88 5.70 -0.82 -2.98
N LEU A 89 5.75 0.39 -3.52
CA LEU A 89 6.45 1.50 -2.88
C LEU A 89 5.74 2.82 -3.22
N ASP A 90 5.35 3.58 -2.21
CA ASP A 90 4.94 4.96 -2.38
C ASP A 90 6.18 5.85 -2.48
N SER A 91 6.17 6.85 -3.36
CA SER A 91 7.37 7.62 -3.72
C SER A 91 7.93 8.51 -2.60
N ASP A 92 7.15 8.69 -1.53
CA ASP A 92 7.59 9.39 -0.30
C ASP A 92 8.22 8.46 0.74
N ASP A 93 8.18 7.13 0.52
CA ASP A 93 8.78 6.12 1.37
C ASP A 93 10.14 5.64 0.83
N TYR A 94 10.85 4.79 1.62
CA TYR A 94 12.09 4.16 1.19
C TYR A 94 12.34 2.84 1.91
N PHE A 95 13.17 1.97 1.31
CA PHE A 95 13.44 0.64 1.82
C PHE A 95 14.73 0.58 2.65
N HIS A 96 14.75 -0.33 3.63
CA HIS A 96 15.98 -0.79 4.24
C HIS A 96 16.80 -1.59 3.22
N GLU A 97 18.13 -1.49 3.25
CA GLU A 97 19.03 -2.10 2.25
C GLU A 97 18.87 -3.62 2.07
N LYS A 98 18.42 -4.33 3.10
CA LYS A 98 18.21 -5.79 3.10
C LYS A 98 16.77 -6.20 2.76
N LYS A 99 15.88 -5.27 2.47
CA LYS A 99 14.46 -5.61 2.30
C LYS A 99 14.23 -6.65 1.21
N LEU A 100 14.74 -6.41 0.01
CA LEU A 100 14.48 -7.32 -1.10
C LEU A 100 15.14 -8.70 -0.87
N GLU A 101 16.32 -8.75 -0.29
CA GLU A 101 16.99 -10.00 0.07
C GLU A 101 16.17 -10.80 1.10
N THR A 102 15.70 -10.16 2.17
CA THR A 102 14.86 -10.80 3.20
C THR A 102 13.58 -11.34 2.58
N VAL A 103 12.89 -10.53 1.78
CA VAL A 103 11.62 -10.89 1.13
C VAL A 103 11.81 -12.06 0.16
N VAL A 104 12.81 -12.01 -0.71
CA VAL A 104 13.08 -13.08 -1.67
C VAL A 104 13.45 -14.38 -0.95
N ASN A 105 14.29 -14.33 0.07
CA ASN A 105 14.66 -15.49 0.87
C ASN A 105 13.45 -16.10 1.59
N TYR A 106 12.51 -15.25 2.06
CA TYR A 106 11.28 -15.72 2.66
C TYR A 106 10.42 -16.50 1.66
N PHE A 107 10.15 -15.94 0.48
CA PHE A 107 9.35 -16.60 -0.56
C PHE A 107 10.00 -17.89 -1.10
N LYS A 108 11.33 -17.97 -1.14
CA LYS A 108 12.06 -19.21 -1.51
C LYS A 108 11.85 -20.33 -0.50
N LYS A 109 11.78 -20.00 0.79
CA LYS A 109 11.58 -20.96 1.89
C LYS A 109 10.11 -21.33 2.10
N ASN A 110 9.18 -20.45 1.73
CA ASN A 110 7.74 -20.56 2.00
C ASN A 110 6.94 -20.45 0.69
N ASP A 111 6.97 -21.52 -0.10
CA ASP A 111 6.37 -21.49 -1.46
C ASP A 111 4.85 -21.26 -1.47
N LYS A 112 4.15 -21.61 -0.41
CA LYS A 112 2.69 -21.41 -0.27
C LYS A 112 2.31 -19.96 -0.02
N THR A 113 3.22 -19.13 0.51
CA THR A 113 2.97 -17.71 0.76
C THR A 113 2.70 -16.99 -0.55
N LYS A 114 1.62 -16.23 -0.61
CA LYS A 114 1.21 -15.45 -1.79
C LYS A 114 1.38 -13.95 -1.57
N ILE A 115 1.16 -13.49 -0.34
CA ILE A 115 1.35 -12.10 0.11
C ILE A 115 2.24 -12.13 1.35
N LEU A 116 3.22 -11.24 1.39
CA LEU A 116 4.12 -11.06 2.51
C LEU A 116 4.07 -9.60 2.97
N PHE A 117 3.93 -9.42 4.27
CA PHE A 117 4.00 -8.11 4.92
C PHE A 117 5.29 -7.98 5.73
N ASP A 118 5.88 -6.81 5.73
CA ASP A 118 6.92 -6.40 6.69
C ASP A 118 6.41 -5.29 7.62
N LEU A 119 7.28 -4.82 8.53
CA LEU A 119 6.91 -3.81 9.50
C LEU A 119 7.50 -2.45 9.13
N PRO A 120 6.74 -1.35 9.31
CA PRO A 120 7.26 -0.01 9.06
C PRO A 120 8.13 0.51 10.20
N ILE A 121 9.11 1.35 9.84
CA ILE A 121 9.72 2.35 10.70
C ILE A 121 9.03 3.66 10.35
N ASN A 122 8.27 4.25 11.27
CA ASN A 122 7.66 5.54 11.02
C ASN A 122 8.73 6.64 11.09
N VAL A 123 8.88 7.40 10.01
CA VAL A 123 9.84 8.48 9.87
C VAL A 123 9.11 9.81 9.98
N TYR A 124 9.43 10.58 11.01
CA TYR A 124 8.99 11.96 11.20
C TYR A 124 10.14 12.91 10.89
N GLU A 125 9.89 14.19 10.72
CA GLU A 125 10.95 15.17 10.39
C GLU A 125 12.13 15.15 11.38
N ASN A 126 11.85 14.89 12.67
CA ASN A 126 12.85 14.95 13.74
C ASN A 126 13.08 13.63 14.48
N SER A 127 12.45 12.52 14.07
CA SER A 127 12.57 11.24 14.78
C SER A 127 12.11 10.05 13.94
N ASN A 128 12.68 8.89 14.26
CA ASN A 128 12.18 7.61 13.75
C ASN A 128 11.52 6.86 14.91
N TYR A 129 10.35 6.28 14.64
CA TYR A 129 9.61 5.55 15.66
C TYR A 129 9.13 4.19 15.11
N ILE A 130 9.35 3.14 15.90
CA ILE A 130 8.81 1.80 15.63
C ILE A 130 7.52 1.66 16.42
N GLU A 131 6.40 1.56 15.72
CA GLU A 131 5.11 1.30 16.34
C GLU A 131 5.10 -0.10 16.95
N LYS A 132 5.01 -0.20 18.28
CA LYS A 132 4.73 -1.48 18.93
C LYS A 132 3.29 -1.85 18.60
N GLY A 133 3.10 -3.06 18.05
CA GLY A 133 1.79 -3.55 17.66
C GLY A 133 0.76 -3.35 18.78
N ASN A 134 -0.33 -2.67 18.46
CA ASN A 134 -1.42 -2.46 19.40
C ASN A 134 -2.18 -3.78 19.53
N ASN A 135 -2.11 -4.41 20.70
CA ASN A 135 -3.03 -5.47 21.07
C ASN A 135 -4.40 -4.82 21.29
N ASN A 136 -5.22 -4.79 20.25
CA ASN A 136 -6.59 -4.34 20.38
C ASN A 136 -7.35 -5.29 21.31
N PHE A 137 -7.74 -4.80 22.49
CA PHE A 137 -8.56 -5.51 23.48
C PHE A 137 -9.93 -5.91 22.92
N PHE A 138 -10.41 -5.25 21.88
CA PHE A 138 -11.70 -5.55 21.26
C PHE A 138 -11.50 -6.34 19.97
N LYS A 139 -12.18 -7.46 19.87
CA LYS A 139 -12.27 -8.27 18.65
C LYS A 139 -12.93 -7.41 17.56
N THR A 140 -12.15 -6.89 16.65
CA THR A 140 -12.63 -6.18 15.47
C THR A 140 -12.47 -7.07 14.23
N TYR A 141 -13.24 -6.82 13.19
CA TYR A 141 -13.02 -7.52 11.91
C TYR A 141 -11.94 -6.83 11.04
N TRP A 142 -11.38 -5.70 11.53
CA TRP A 142 -10.30 -5.05 10.81
C TRP A 142 -9.00 -5.84 10.95
N PRO A 143 -8.33 -6.19 9.84
CA PRO A 143 -6.99 -6.74 9.89
C PRO A 143 -6.01 -5.70 10.45
N PHE A 144 -4.81 -6.15 10.78
CA PHE A 144 -3.70 -5.20 10.91
C PHE A 144 -3.43 -4.60 9.52
N ILE A 145 -3.47 -3.28 9.42
CA ILE A 145 -3.28 -2.58 8.15
C ILE A 145 -1.80 -2.24 8.04
N HIS A 146 -1.13 -2.91 7.10
CA HIS A 146 0.24 -2.61 6.73
C HIS A 146 0.25 -1.47 5.69
N PRO A 147 1.15 -0.46 5.80
CA PRO A 147 1.34 0.52 4.75
C PRO A 147 1.59 -0.15 3.38
N THR A 148 1.19 0.49 2.31
CA THR A 148 1.37 -0.04 0.94
C THR A 148 2.81 -0.46 0.68
N SER A 149 3.77 0.36 1.10
CA SER A 149 5.21 0.10 0.94
C SER A 149 5.73 -1.10 1.75
N CYS A 150 4.95 -1.63 2.70
CA CYS A 150 5.27 -2.86 3.44
C CYS A 150 4.73 -4.14 2.78
N ILE A 151 4.18 -4.07 1.57
CA ILE A 151 3.48 -5.18 0.94
C ILE A 151 4.31 -5.73 -0.21
N THR A 152 4.46 -7.06 -0.26
CA THR A 152 5.02 -7.79 -1.40
C THR A 152 4.10 -8.93 -1.77
N ILE A 153 3.85 -9.13 -3.07
CA ILE A 153 2.99 -10.20 -3.57
C ILE A 153 3.70 -11.05 -4.63
N LYS A 154 3.31 -12.31 -4.79
CA LYS A 154 3.64 -13.06 -6.00
C LYS A 154 2.82 -12.49 -7.17
N LYS A 155 3.48 -12.13 -8.27
CA LYS A 155 2.80 -11.54 -9.44
C LYS A 155 1.63 -12.39 -9.94
N LYS A 156 1.77 -13.70 -9.93
CA LYS A 156 0.73 -14.65 -10.41
C LYS A 156 -0.64 -14.55 -9.70
N VAL A 157 -0.71 -13.90 -8.53
CA VAL A 157 -1.99 -13.72 -7.81
C VAL A 157 -2.59 -12.33 -8.02
N PHE A 158 -1.92 -11.48 -8.78
CA PHE A 158 -2.31 -10.08 -8.90
C PHE A 158 -3.66 -9.89 -9.60
N ASP A 159 -3.92 -10.60 -10.68
CA ASP A 159 -5.17 -10.41 -11.44
C ASP A 159 -6.40 -10.80 -10.61
N GLU A 160 -6.33 -11.92 -9.87
CA GLU A 160 -7.37 -12.35 -8.94
C GLU A 160 -7.54 -11.33 -7.79
N LEU A 161 -6.43 -10.90 -7.19
CA LEU A 161 -6.42 -9.86 -6.17
C LEU A 161 -7.07 -8.58 -6.70
N PHE A 162 -6.61 -8.09 -7.85
CA PHE A 162 -7.07 -6.82 -8.41
C PHE A 162 -8.56 -6.86 -8.76
N ALA A 163 -9.04 -7.96 -9.34
CA ALA A 163 -10.47 -8.15 -9.61
C ALA A 163 -11.31 -8.03 -8.33
N ALA A 164 -10.83 -8.58 -7.21
CA ALA A 164 -11.54 -8.55 -5.94
C ALA A 164 -11.54 -7.16 -5.26
N ILE A 165 -10.50 -6.32 -5.49
CA ILE A 165 -10.31 -5.07 -4.74
C ILE A 165 -10.54 -3.79 -5.53
N SER A 166 -10.70 -3.85 -6.86
CA SER A 166 -10.63 -2.69 -7.77
C SER A 166 -11.90 -1.84 -7.84
N SER A 167 -12.90 -2.06 -6.98
CA SER A 167 -14.11 -1.21 -6.97
C SER A 167 -13.75 0.27 -6.85
N LYS A 168 -14.26 1.09 -7.77
CA LYS A 168 -14.01 2.53 -7.85
C LYS A 168 -15.02 3.37 -7.06
N ASP A 169 -16.01 2.73 -6.44
CA ASP A 169 -17.09 3.41 -5.69
C ASP A 169 -16.61 3.96 -4.34
N PHE A 170 -15.43 3.49 -3.86
CA PHE A 170 -14.91 3.80 -2.52
C PHE A 170 -13.64 4.63 -2.62
N THR A 171 -13.83 5.93 -2.78
CA THR A 171 -12.77 6.88 -3.16
C THR A 171 -11.82 7.28 -2.04
N ASP A 172 -12.16 6.98 -0.77
CA ASP A 172 -11.29 7.23 0.39
C ASP A 172 -10.61 5.94 0.90
N ILE A 173 -10.80 4.81 0.18
CA ILE A 173 -10.24 3.51 0.56
C ILE A 173 -9.02 3.20 -0.30
N TRP A 174 -7.87 3.25 0.34
CA TRP A 174 -6.56 3.08 -0.29
C TRP A 174 -6.17 1.60 -0.44
N MET A 175 -5.14 1.34 -1.23
CA MET A 175 -4.69 0.02 -1.62
C MET A 175 -4.31 -0.86 -0.42
N ASP A 176 -3.71 -0.27 0.61
CA ASP A 176 -3.30 -0.93 1.86
C ASP A 176 -4.45 -1.67 2.54
N LEU A 177 -5.56 -0.98 2.84
CA LEU A 177 -6.74 -1.60 3.46
C LEU A 177 -7.34 -2.68 2.56
N ARG A 178 -7.40 -2.43 1.25
CA ARG A 178 -7.99 -3.37 0.28
C ARG A 178 -7.22 -4.68 0.23
N ILE A 179 -5.89 -4.62 0.14
CA ILE A 179 -5.02 -5.81 0.12
C ILE A 179 -5.07 -6.54 1.46
N CYS A 180 -5.02 -5.83 2.59
CA CYS A 180 -5.09 -6.46 3.91
C CYS A 180 -6.42 -7.21 4.13
N LEU A 181 -7.55 -6.66 3.68
CA LEU A 181 -8.85 -7.35 3.73
C LEU A 181 -8.87 -8.59 2.82
N TYR A 182 -8.35 -8.47 1.61
CA TYR A 182 -8.25 -9.61 0.70
C TYR A 182 -7.38 -10.73 1.27
N ALA A 183 -6.20 -10.38 1.79
CA ALA A 183 -5.29 -11.34 2.42
C ALA A 183 -5.97 -12.08 3.58
N GLN A 184 -6.65 -11.34 4.48
CA GLN A 184 -7.28 -11.88 5.68
C GLN A 184 -8.49 -12.77 5.38
N TYR A 185 -9.36 -12.35 4.47
CA TYR A 185 -10.69 -12.95 4.32
C TYR A 185 -10.83 -13.86 3.11
N VAL A 186 -10.08 -13.63 2.04
CA VAL A 186 -10.18 -14.41 0.80
C VAL A 186 -8.99 -15.35 0.66
N LEU A 187 -7.80 -14.79 0.65
CA LEU A 187 -6.60 -15.56 0.32
C LEU A 187 -6.17 -16.52 1.43
N LYS A 188 -6.13 -16.06 2.67
CA LYS A 188 -5.70 -16.78 3.88
C LYS A 188 -4.26 -17.35 3.86
N ASN A 189 -3.58 -17.26 2.73
CA ASN A 189 -2.18 -17.68 2.50
C ASN A 189 -1.26 -16.46 2.43
N PHE A 190 -1.17 -15.74 3.54
CA PHE A 190 -0.27 -14.60 3.71
C PHE A 190 0.57 -14.79 4.97
N ASP A 191 1.73 -14.15 4.98
CA ASP A 191 2.64 -14.18 6.10
C ASP A 191 3.14 -12.77 6.46
N ARG A 192 3.79 -12.67 7.59
CA ARG A 192 4.44 -11.45 8.04
C ARG A 192 5.84 -11.76 8.56
N VAL A 193 6.84 -11.05 8.05
CA VAL A 193 8.16 -10.99 8.69
C VAL A 193 8.14 -9.94 9.79
N ASN A 194 8.69 -10.29 10.96
CA ASN A 194 8.76 -9.37 12.10
C ASN A 194 10.04 -8.52 12.03
N GLU A 195 10.36 -8.02 10.84
CA GLU A 195 11.50 -7.15 10.58
C GLU A 195 11.02 -5.80 10.07
N ASN A 196 11.66 -4.74 10.52
CA ASN A 196 11.38 -3.37 10.10
C ASN A 196 12.19 -3.06 8.85
N LEU A 197 11.59 -3.30 7.68
CA LEU A 197 12.25 -3.23 6.37
C LEU A 197 11.83 -2.04 5.52
N THR A 198 10.85 -1.27 5.98
CA THR A 198 10.27 -0.14 5.25
C THR A 198 10.27 1.10 6.11
N TYR A 199 10.85 2.17 5.61
CA TYR A 199 10.77 3.49 6.22
C TYR A 199 9.54 4.21 5.68
N TYR A 200 8.51 4.27 6.50
CA TYR A 200 7.23 4.88 6.19
C TYR A 200 7.18 6.32 6.68
N ARG A 201 7.11 7.26 5.74
CA ARG A 201 7.18 8.68 6.06
C ARG A 201 5.84 9.22 6.55
N ARG A 202 5.90 9.95 7.65
CA ARG A 202 4.76 10.64 8.27
C ARG A 202 4.95 12.15 8.14
N THR A 203 4.34 12.76 7.14
CA THR A 203 4.39 14.21 6.93
C THR A 203 3.01 14.83 7.19
N GLU A 204 2.97 16.14 7.43
CA GLU A 204 1.71 16.87 7.60
C GLU A 204 0.85 16.85 6.33
N ASN A 205 1.46 16.69 5.16
CA ASN A 205 0.80 16.66 3.87
C ASN A 205 0.35 15.27 3.42
N ASN A 206 0.61 14.22 4.20
CA ASN A 206 0.16 12.88 3.86
C ASN A 206 -1.36 12.80 3.86
N VAL A 207 -1.89 11.90 3.05
CA VAL A 207 -3.34 11.65 2.97
C VAL A 207 -3.94 11.35 4.34
N SER A 208 -3.23 10.60 5.18
CA SER A 208 -3.68 10.26 6.54
C SER A 208 -3.86 11.47 7.45
N SER A 209 -3.10 12.56 7.26
CA SER A 209 -3.21 13.79 8.05
C SER A 209 -4.57 14.51 7.86
N LYS A 210 -5.19 14.35 6.67
CA LYS A 210 -6.51 14.91 6.37
C LYS A 210 -7.64 14.27 7.17
N PHE A 211 -7.37 13.12 7.80
CA PHE A 211 -8.35 12.34 8.56
C PHE A 211 -7.98 12.30 10.05
N LYS A 212 -7.84 13.48 10.66
CA LYS A 212 -7.56 13.58 12.10
C LYS A 212 -8.59 12.77 12.90
N LYS A 213 -8.10 11.89 13.78
CA LYS A 213 -8.91 10.96 14.56
C LYS A 213 -10.11 11.67 15.21
N TYR A 214 -11.30 11.08 15.09
CA TYR A 214 -12.60 11.59 15.54
C TYR A 214 -13.12 12.86 14.83
N SER A 215 -12.45 13.40 13.83
CA SER A 215 -13.00 14.47 13.00
C SER A 215 -14.15 13.97 12.12
N LYS A 216 -14.96 14.89 11.59
CA LYS A 216 -16.04 14.58 10.62
C LYS A 216 -15.50 13.77 9.41
N ASN A 217 -14.35 14.17 8.87
CA ASN A 217 -13.73 13.46 7.76
C ASN A 217 -13.27 12.04 8.16
N TRP A 218 -12.76 11.86 9.38
CA TRP A 218 -12.39 10.55 9.89
C TRP A 218 -13.60 9.62 10.00
N TRP A 219 -14.73 10.09 10.53
CA TRP A 219 -15.95 9.29 10.63
C TRP A 219 -16.52 8.94 9.25
N ARG A 220 -16.51 9.88 8.31
CA ARG A 220 -16.92 9.63 6.92
C ARG A 220 -16.06 8.56 6.25
N ARG A 221 -14.73 8.67 6.36
CA ARG A 221 -13.81 7.64 5.83
C ARG A 221 -14.06 6.30 6.48
N ARG A 222 -14.28 6.25 7.80
CA ARG A 222 -14.59 5.02 8.52
C ARG A 222 -15.91 4.41 8.06
N SER A 223 -16.95 5.22 7.85
CA SER A 223 -18.21 4.77 7.26
C SER A 223 -18.02 4.19 5.87
N GLN A 224 -17.23 4.84 5.02
CA GLN A 224 -16.90 4.34 3.69
C GLN A 224 -16.11 3.01 3.77
N ALA A 225 -15.22 2.86 4.74
CA ALA A 225 -14.50 1.59 4.97
C ALA A 225 -15.47 0.44 5.34
N HIS A 226 -16.46 0.70 6.18
CA HIS A 226 -17.50 -0.29 6.50
C HIS A 226 -18.36 -0.65 5.28
N GLN A 227 -18.73 0.33 4.45
CA GLN A 227 -19.48 0.10 3.21
C GLN A 227 -18.66 -0.72 2.21
N TYR A 228 -17.38 -0.38 2.06
CA TYR A 228 -16.45 -1.15 1.24
C TYR A 228 -16.36 -2.60 1.72
N PHE A 229 -16.14 -2.82 3.03
CA PHE A 229 -16.02 -4.15 3.59
C PHE A 229 -17.32 -4.96 3.43
N HIS A 230 -18.49 -4.34 3.59
CA HIS A 230 -19.77 -4.98 3.32
C HIS A 230 -19.91 -5.42 1.84
N SER A 231 -19.59 -4.51 0.91
CA SER A 231 -19.59 -4.82 -0.52
C SER A 231 -18.59 -5.92 -0.87
N PHE A 232 -17.38 -5.84 -0.30
CA PHE A 232 -16.33 -6.83 -0.45
C PHE A 232 -16.78 -8.22 0.05
N CYS A 233 -17.41 -8.30 1.21
CA CYS A 233 -17.94 -9.54 1.76
C CYS A 233 -19.01 -10.14 0.85
N LYS A 234 -19.94 -9.31 0.36
CA LYS A 234 -20.99 -9.74 -0.58
C LYS A 234 -20.41 -10.32 -1.87
N ASN A 235 -19.43 -9.65 -2.45
CA ASN A 235 -18.81 -10.06 -3.72
C ASN A 235 -17.96 -11.34 -3.58
N ASN A 236 -17.49 -11.65 -2.38
CA ASN A 236 -16.64 -12.82 -2.10
C ASN A 236 -17.36 -13.92 -1.30
N ASN A 237 -18.69 -13.86 -1.17
CA ASN A 237 -19.50 -14.83 -0.41
C ASN A 237 -19.04 -15.00 1.05
N ILE A 238 -18.62 -13.90 1.71
CA ILE A 238 -18.19 -13.86 3.10
C ILE A 238 -19.33 -13.30 3.94
N LYS A 239 -19.61 -13.95 5.09
CA LYS A 239 -20.61 -13.44 6.02
C LYS A 239 -20.14 -12.12 6.63
N PHE A 240 -20.93 -11.07 6.43
CA PHE A 240 -20.71 -9.77 7.06
C PHE A 240 -21.47 -9.69 8.37
N GLU A 241 -20.78 -9.37 9.47
CA GLU A 241 -21.41 -9.19 10.79
C GLU A 241 -21.38 -7.71 11.20
N LYS A 242 -22.54 -7.18 11.56
CA LYS A 242 -22.68 -5.80 12.08
C LYS A 242 -22.20 -5.78 13.52
N ASN A 243 -20.95 -5.45 13.74
CA ASN A 243 -20.40 -5.31 15.08
C ASN A 243 -20.70 -3.92 15.69
N LEU A 244 -20.33 -3.73 16.96
CA LEU A 244 -20.56 -2.47 17.69
C LEU A 244 -19.88 -1.28 16.99
N ASP A 245 -18.70 -1.47 16.44
CA ASP A 245 -17.96 -0.44 15.69
C ASP A 245 -18.73 0.05 14.45
N TYR A 246 -19.32 -0.89 13.70
CA TYR A 246 -20.19 -0.56 12.57
C TYR A 246 -21.41 0.28 13.00
N LEU A 247 -22.10 -0.18 14.06
CA LEU A 247 -23.32 0.49 14.56
C LEU A 247 -23.00 1.90 15.07
N LEU A 248 -21.94 2.05 15.85
CA LEU A 248 -21.47 3.33 16.37
C LEU A 248 -21.08 4.30 15.23
N THR A 249 -20.31 3.80 14.25
CA THR A 249 -19.92 4.61 13.08
C THR A 249 -21.15 5.09 12.32
N LYS A 250 -22.12 4.20 12.08
CA LYS A 250 -23.36 4.55 11.39
C LYS A 250 -24.15 5.61 12.16
N PHE A 251 -24.29 5.43 13.48
CA PHE A 251 -25.01 6.39 14.34
C PHE A 251 -24.36 7.77 14.31
N ILE A 252 -23.04 7.86 14.51
CA ILE A 252 -22.34 9.16 14.50
C ILE A 252 -22.46 9.83 13.12
N CYS A 253 -22.36 9.07 12.03
CA CYS A 253 -22.49 9.64 10.69
C CYS A 253 -23.90 10.16 10.36
N LEU A 254 -24.93 9.80 11.13
CA LEU A 254 -26.26 10.41 11.02
C LEU A 254 -26.35 11.78 11.71
N LEU A 255 -25.42 12.05 12.65
CA LEU A 255 -25.43 13.29 13.46
C LEU A 255 -24.51 14.39 12.90
N ILE A 256 -23.62 14.07 11.93
CA ILE A 256 -22.61 14.98 11.37
C ILE A 256 -22.78 15.15 9.85
#